data_d45b3e4806248a99ae655da1a6e43daf
#
_entry.id   d45b3e4806248a99ae655da1a6e43daf
#
_cell.length_a   1.000
_cell.length_b   1.000
_cell.length_c   1.000
_cell.angle_alpha   90.00
_cell.angle_beta   90.00
_cell.angle_gamma   90.00
#
_symmetry.space_group_name_H-M   'P 1'
#
loop_
_entity.id
_entity.type
_entity.pdbx_description
1 polymer ?
#
loop_
_entity_poly.entity_id
_entity_poly.type
_entity_poly.pdbx_seq_one_letter_code
_entity_poly.pdbx_strand_id
1 'polypeptide(L)'
;MCEYVRRYAPMAEFYAAHGIALAGNDHLGHGGTAQTGEHGHYGEANGRFHLLNDLHTMNSLLHERFHGLPIILYGHSMGSFYARWYAEKWPGSIAALIISGTAGPSAMNAVGQRLAALIAAVKGNDHVSPLMVKLNFGSYCKRIPDAASPNAWLSRDAQVVRDYDADKLCTFRFTAGTYREMLATLNHVSRKSWAESIAKDLPVLLIAGDADPVGSYGAGVRTVWAMLGNAGVKDLTCQIYEGARHELHNETNRQEVFDYVLTWINDHI
;
A
#
# COMPACT_ATOMS: atom_id res chain seq x y z
N MET A 1 -4.03 -2.85 -3.40
CA MET A 1 -4.46 -3.13 -4.78
C MET A 1 -5.82 -3.81 -4.73
N CYS A 2 -6.67 -3.59 -5.75
CA CYS A 2 -8.03 -4.12 -5.81
C CYS A 2 -8.88 -3.70 -4.60
N GLU A 3 -8.93 -2.42 -4.33
CA GLU A 3 -9.73 -1.79 -3.28
C GLU A 3 -10.02 -0.32 -3.64
N TYR A 4 -10.78 0.39 -2.82
CA TYR A 4 -11.17 1.79 -3.04
C TYR A 4 -11.26 2.55 -1.71
N VAL A 5 -11.26 3.89 -1.77
CA VAL A 5 -11.08 4.74 -0.59
C VAL A 5 -12.17 4.58 0.49
N ARG A 6 -13.42 4.25 0.11
CA ARG A 6 -14.51 4.10 1.09
C ARG A 6 -14.31 2.92 2.06
N ARG A 7 -13.43 1.97 1.76
CA ARG A 7 -13.09 0.87 2.69
C ARG A 7 -12.34 1.37 3.93
N TYR A 8 -11.83 2.59 3.89
CA TYR A 8 -11.18 3.26 5.01
C TYR A 8 -12.15 4.09 5.87
N ALA A 9 -13.48 4.04 5.63
CA ALA A 9 -14.46 4.81 6.38
C ALA A 9 -14.39 4.60 7.91
N PRO A 10 -14.28 3.37 8.45
CA PRO A 10 -14.13 3.18 9.90
C PRO A 10 -12.88 3.83 10.48
N MET A 11 -11.78 3.81 9.74
CA MET A 11 -10.54 4.48 10.10
C MET A 11 -10.72 6.01 10.06
N ALA A 12 -11.40 6.53 9.03
CA ALA A 12 -11.69 7.97 8.90
C ALA A 12 -12.59 8.48 10.04
N GLU A 13 -13.63 7.74 10.41
CA GLU A 13 -14.53 8.06 11.50
C GLU A 13 -13.78 8.11 12.84
N PHE A 14 -12.93 7.12 13.10
CA PHE A 14 -12.11 7.10 14.31
C PHE A 14 -11.18 8.33 14.41
N TYR A 15 -10.41 8.63 13.37
CA TYR A 15 -9.49 9.77 13.41
C TYR A 15 -10.22 11.11 13.40
N ALA A 16 -11.36 11.23 12.73
CA ALA A 16 -12.18 12.45 12.77
C ALA A 16 -12.69 12.75 14.19
N ALA A 17 -13.08 11.73 14.96
CA ALA A 17 -13.44 11.87 16.36
C ALA A 17 -12.29 12.38 17.25
N HIS A 18 -11.05 12.26 16.80
CA HIS A 18 -9.83 12.74 17.46
C HIS A 18 -9.22 13.99 16.80
N GLY A 19 -9.99 14.69 15.96
CA GLY A 19 -9.55 15.96 15.35
C GLY A 19 -8.62 15.81 14.14
N ILE A 20 -8.48 14.60 13.59
CA ILE A 20 -7.62 14.33 12.44
C ILE A 20 -8.50 14.01 11.22
N ALA A 21 -8.44 14.85 10.18
CA ALA A 21 -9.13 14.58 8.93
C ALA A 21 -8.37 13.52 8.10
N LEU A 22 -9.09 12.53 7.57
CA LEU A 22 -8.54 11.56 6.63
C LEU A 22 -9.07 11.88 5.23
N ALA A 23 -8.18 12.01 4.26
CA ALA A 23 -8.50 12.22 2.86
C ALA A 23 -7.80 11.19 1.99
N GLY A 24 -8.41 10.82 0.90
CA GLY A 24 -7.84 9.87 -0.06
C GLY A 24 -8.59 9.91 -1.38
N ASN A 25 -7.96 9.37 -2.41
CA ASN A 25 -8.56 9.20 -3.73
C ASN A 25 -8.50 7.74 -4.18
N ASP A 26 -9.44 7.35 -5.00
CA ASP A 26 -9.33 6.10 -5.74
C ASP A 26 -8.21 6.25 -6.77
N HIS A 27 -7.28 5.31 -6.76
CA HIS A 27 -6.19 5.32 -7.75
C HIS A 27 -6.71 5.04 -9.16
N LEU A 28 -5.95 5.43 -10.17
CA LEU A 28 -6.21 5.07 -11.56
C LEU A 28 -6.50 3.56 -11.68
N GLY A 29 -7.57 3.20 -12.38
CA GLY A 29 -8.03 1.81 -12.50
C GLY A 29 -8.68 1.23 -11.24
N HIS A 30 -9.06 2.05 -10.25
CA HIS A 30 -9.72 1.63 -9.02
C HIS A 30 -10.98 2.45 -8.75
N GLY A 31 -11.92 1.87 -8.01
CA GLY A 31 -13.09 2.55 -7.48
C GLY A 31 -13.79 3.47 -8.49
N GLY A 32 -14.04 4.71 -8.10
CA GLY A 32 -14.73 5.70 -8.92
C GLY A 32 -13.90 6.36 -10.04
N THR A 33 -12.57 6.14 -10.06
CA THR A 33 -11.71 6.65 -11.14
C THR A 33 -11.65 5.72 -12.36
N ALA A 34 -12.06 4.46 -12.19
CA ALA A 34 -12.15 3.52 -13.30
C ALA A 34 -13.52 3.62 -13.96
N GLN A 35 -13.55 3.72 -15.29
CA GLN A 35 -14.78 3.52 -16.05
C GLN A 35 -15.18 2.04 -16.04
N THR A 36 -16.42 1.75 -16.43
CA THR A 36 -16.91 0.36 -16.51
C THR A 36 -16.00 -0.45 -17.46
N GLY A 37 -15.40 -1.52 -16.93
CA GLY A 37 -14.49 -2.40 -17.67
C GLY A 37 -13.01 -2.01 -17.61
N GLU A 38 -12.65 -0.87 -17.00
CA GLU A 38 -11.25 -0.41 -16.91
C GLU A 38 -10.60 -0.71 -15.54
N HIS A 39 -11.34 -1.35 -14.63
CA HIS A 39 -10.78 -1.73 -13.33
C HIS A 39 -9.54 -2.60 -13.51
N GLY A 40 -8.48 -2.25 -12.77
CA GLY A 40 -7.20 -2.96 -12.81
C GLY A 40 -6.27 -2.56 -13.96
N HIS A 41 -6.63 -1.54 -14.74
CA HIS A 41 -5.81 -1.01 -15.83
C HIS A 41 -5.30 0.40 -15.54
N TYR A 42 -3.98 0.63 -15.66
CA TYR A 42 -3.33 1.93 -15.42
C TYR A 42 -3.12 2.76 -16.70
N GLY A 43 -3.80 2.39 -17.79
CA GLY A 43 -3.58 2.99 -19.10
C GLY A 43 -2.40 2.40 -19.85
N GLU A 44 -2.15 2.87 -21.06
CA GLU A 44 -1.20 2.30 -22.00
C GLU A 44 0.26 2.53 -21.61
N ALA A 45 0.58 3.67 -21.02
CA ALA A 45 1.95 4.02 -20.62
C ALA A 45 1.98 4.92 -19.38
N ASN A 46 3.11 4.86 -18.66
CA ASN A 46 3.41 5.78 -17.56
C ASN A 46 2.41 5.75 -16.37
N GLY A 47 1.58 4.73 -16.25
CA GLY A 47 0.53 4.65 -15.23
C GLY A 47 1.04 4.88 -13.80
N ARG A 48 2.22 4.33 -13.45
CA ARG A 48 2.85 4.56 -12.13
C ARG A 48 3.19 6.02 -11.86
N PHE A 49 3.56 6.79 -12.89
CA PHE A 49 3.87 8.22 -12.75
C PHE A 49 2.59 9.04 -12.61
N HIS A 50 1.50 8.64 -13.28
CA HIS A 50 0.20 9.26 -13.08
C HIS A 50 -0.28 9.08 -11.65
N LEU A 51 -0.27 7.85 -11.11
CA LEU A 51 -0.63 7.60 -9.71
C LEU A 51 0.20 8.45 -8.74
N LEU A 52 1.50 8.54 -8.98
CA LEU A 52 2.39 9.31 -8.12
C LEU A 52 2.11 10.82 -8.20
N ASN A 53 1.78 11.34 -9.39
CA ASN A 53 1.41 12.74 -9.57
C ASN A 53 0.02 13.04 -9.00
N ASP A 54 -0.93 12.10 -9.06
CA ASP A 54 -2.25 12.23 -8.43
C ASP A 54 -2.13 12.39 -6.90
N LEU A 55 -1.23 11.63 -6.27
CA LEU A 55 -0.91 11.82 -4.84
C LEU A 55 -0.37 13.22 -4.57
N HIS A 56 0.48 13.75 -5.45
CA HIS A 56 1.02 15.10 -5.28
C HIS A 56 -0.05 16.17 -5.47
N THR A 57 -0.93 15.99 -6.44
CA THR A 57 -2.08 16.86 -6.65
C THR A 57 -3.00 16.86 -5.42
N MET A 58 -3.31 15.67 -4.87
CA MET A 58 -4.11 15.56 -3.64
C MET A 58 -3.42 16.28 -2.46
N ASN A 59 -2.11 16.07 -2.28
CA ASN A 59 -1.35 16.74 -1.23
C ASN A 59 -1.41 18.27 -1.38
N SER A 60 -1.24 18.80 -2.60
CA SER A 60 -1.33 20.23 -2.89
C SER A 60 -2.70 20.80 -2.57
N LEU A 61 -3.77 20.10 -2.97
CA LEU A 61 -5.16 20.49 -2.65
C LEU A 61 -5.44 20.48 -1.13
N LEU A 62 -4.84 19.55 -0.40
CA LEU A 62 -4.96 19.52 1.06
C LEU A 62 -4.22 20.68 1.72
N HIS A 63 -3.02 21.03 1.27
CA HIS A 63 -2.31 22.22 1.74
C HIS A 63 -3.07 23.52 1.45
N GLU A 64 -3.71 23.62 0.29
CA GLU A 64 -4.55 24.77 -0.06
C GLU A 64 -5.81 24.85 0.81
N ARG A 65 -6.44 23.71 1.11
CA ARG A 65 -7.69 23.65 1.88
C ARG A 65 -7.45 23.81 3.38
N PHE A 66 -6.36 23.28 3.90
CA PHE A 66 -6.03 23.19 5.32
C PHE A 66 -4.68 23.89 5.60
N HIS A 67 -4.64 25.21 5.37
CA HIS A 67 -3.43 26.01 5.54
C HIS A 67 -2.78 25.79 6.91
N GLY A 68 -1.49 25.51 6.91
CA GLY A 68 -0.68 25.40 8.11
C GLY A 68 -0.86 24.11 8.92
N LEU A 69 -1.74 23.20 8.50
CA LEU A 69 -1.86 21.89 9.14
C LEU A 69 -0.82 20.90 8.58
N PRO A 70 -0.21 20.06 9.44
CA PRO A 70 0.69 19.02 9.00
C PRO A 70 -0.07 17.94 8.20
N ILE A 71 0.55 17.41 7.15
CA ILE A 71 0.02 16.31 6.37
C ILE A 71 0.84 15.05 6.65
N ILE A 72 0.16 13.99 7.08
CA ILE A 72 0.73 12.67 7.28
C ILE A 72 0.35 11.80 6.10
N LEU A 73 1.31 11.21 5.42
CA LEU A 73 1.05 10.31 4.31
C LEU A 73 0.96 8.87 4.81
N TYR A 74 -0.24 8.28 4.71
CA TYR A 74 -0.47 6.87 5.01
C TYR A 74 -0.56 6.07 3.72
N GLY A 75 0.28 5.04 3.59
CA GLY A 75 0.24 4.11 2.45
C GLY A 75 0.07 2.67 2.90
N HIS A 76 -0.99 1.99 2.40
CA HIS A 76 -1.23 0.59 2.66
C HIS A 76 -0.94 -0.28 1.44
N SER A 77 -0.30 -1.44 1.65
CA SER A 77 -0.05 -2.43 0.59
C SER A 77 0.64 -1.79 -0.63
N MET A 78 0.07 -1.90 -1.81
CA MET A 78 0.53 -1.20 -3.02
C MET A 78 0.66 0.31 -2.77
N GLY A 79 -0.27 0.93 -2.06
CA GLY A 79 -0.19 2.36 -1.69
C GLY A 79 1.07 2.69 -0.90
N SER A 80 1.60 1.75 -0.13
CA SER A 80 2.86 1.94 0.60
C SER A 80 4.08 2.08 -0.33
N PHE A 81 4.06 1.48 -1.52
CA PHE A 81 5.14 1.63 -2.51
C PHE A 81 5.13 3.05 -3.09
N TYR A 82 3.93 3.57 -3.37
CA TYR A 82 3.76 4.94 -3.86
C TYR A 82 4.04 5.98 -2.77
N ALA A 83 3.64 5.74 -1.53
CA ALA A 83 3.95 6.62 -0.40
C ALA A 83 5.47 6.70 -0.14
N ARG A 84 6.17 5.56 -0.23
CA ARG A 84 7.64 5.50 -0.16
C ARG A 84 8.30 6.27 -1.29
N TRP A 85 7.79 6.14 -2.52
CA TRP A 85 8.30 6.88 -3.68
C TRP A 85 7.96 8.36 -3.60
N TYR A 86 6.79 8.69 -3.07
CA TYR A 86 6.36 10.07 -2.83
C TYR A 86 7.33 10.81 -1.89
N ALA A 87 7.67 10.20 -0.76
CA ALA A 87 8.58 10.78 0.23
C ALA A 87 10.00 11.03 -0.33
N GLU A 88 10.45 10.21 -1.30
CA GLU A 88 11.69 10.44 -2.05
C GLU A 88 11.56 11.66 -2.98
N LYS A 89 10.45 11.71 -3.74
CA LYS A 89 10.33 12.67 -4.86
C LYS A 89 9.99 14.09 -4.38
N TRP A 90 9.27 14.22 -3.27
CA TRP A 90 8.86 15.53 -2.71
C TRP A 90 9.22 15.61 -1.21
N PRO A 91 10.51 15.67 -0.89
CA PRO A 91 10.93 15.82 0.49
C PRO A 91 10.40 17.12 1.09
N GLY A 92 9.96 17.08 2.35
CA GLY A 92 9.38 18.22 3.05
C GLY A 92 7.93 18.56 2.73
N SER A 93 7.27 17.81 1.83
CA SER A 93 5.84 18.03 1.52
C SER A 93 4.89 17.26 2.45
N ILE A 94 5.42 16.42 3.33
CA ILE A 94 4.69 15.69 4.37
C ILE A 94 5.41 15.83 5.71
N ALA A 95 4.65 15.85 6.79
CA ALA A 95 5.18 15.95 8.15
C ALA A 95 5.60 14.57 8.70
N ALA A 96 4.94 13.49 8.26
CA ALA A 96 5.28 12.12 8.63
C ALA A 96 4.85 11.11 7.56
N LEU A 97 5.44 9.91 7.61
CA LEU A 97 5.16 8.81 6.70
C LEU A 97 4.75 7.55 7.48
N ILE A 98 3.57 6.99 7.18
CA ILE A 98 3.10 5.72 7.74
C ILE A 98 3.03 4.68 6.62
N ILE A 99 3.75 3.58 6.81
CA ILE A 99 3.92 2.49 5.85
C ILE A 99 3.23 1.24 6.41
N SER A 100 2.07 0.87 5.88
CA SER A 100 1.26 -0.26 6.36
C SER A 100 1.31 -1.43 5.37
N GLY A 101 1.58 -2.65 5.85
CA GLY A 101 1.51 -3.88 5.07
C GLY A 101 2.40 -3.89 3.81
N THR A 102 3.60 -3.32 3.91
CA THR A 102 4.50 -3.14 2.76
C THR A 102 5.29 -4.41 2.43
N ALA A 103 5.67 -4.55 1.17
CA ALA A 103 6.63 -5.57 0.73
C ALA A 103 8.07 -5.05 0.80
N GLY A 104 9.00 -5.97 1.09
CA GLY A 104 10.43 -5.73 1.05
C GLY A 104 11.10 -6.05 -0.30
N PRO A 105 12.42 -5.81 -0.39
CA PRO A 105 13.23 -6.21 -1.55
C PRO A 105 13.14 -7.73 -1.81
N SER A 106 13.01 -8.10 -3.08
CA SER A 106 13.06 -9.50 -3.52
C SER A 106 13.54 -9.58 -4.96
N ALA A 107 14.44 -10.52 -5.28
CA ALA A 107 14.84 -10.79 -6.65
C ALA A 107 13.66 -11.21 -7.55
N MET A 108 12.62 -11.83 -6.94
CA MET A 108 11.41 -12.24 -7.64
C MET A 108 10.59 -11.07 -8.15
N ASN A 109 10.68 -9.88 -7.53
CA ASN A 109 9.99 -8.67 -8.00
C ASN A 109 10.52 -8.26 -9.39
N ALA A 110 11.83 -8.31 -9.60
CA ALA A 110 12.43 -7.99 -10.89
C ALA A 110 12.09 -9.04 -11.97
N VAL A 111 12.07 -10.31 -11.60
CA VAL A 111 11.63 -11.40 -12.50
C VAL A 111 10.16 -11.21 -12.88
N GLY A 112 9.28 -10.96 -11.90
CA GLY A 112 7.86 -10.71 -12.12
C GLY A 112 7.62 -9.49 -13.01
N GLN A 113 8.37 -8.41 -12.82
CA GLN A 113 8.29 -7.20 -13.66
C GLN A 113 8.62 -7.50 -15.12
N ARG A 114 9.73 -8.25 -15.38
CA ARG A 114 10.13 -8.62 -16.73
C ARG A 114 9.11 -9.54 -17.41
N LEU A 115 8.57 -10.49 -16.64
CA LEU A 115 7.53 -11.38 -17.14
C LEU A 115 6.25 -10.59 -17.51
N ALA A 116 5.80 -9.69 -16.64
CA ALA A 116 4.66 -8.82 -16.92
C ALA A 116 4.90 -7.95 -18.16
N ALA A 117 6.12 -7.41 -18.33
CA ALA A 117 6.50 -6.62 -19.51
C ALA A 117 6.45 -7.47 -20.79
N LEU A 118 6.94 -8.70 -20.76
CA LEU A 118 6.89 -9.62 -21.90
C LEU A 118 5.44 -9.96 -22.27
N ILE A 119 4.60 -10.29 -21.28
CA ILE A 119 3.18 -10.59 -21.51
C ILE A 119 2.48 -9.37 -22.10
N ALA A 120 2.72 -8.17 -21.57
CA ALA A 120 2.14 -6.93 -22.08
C ALA A 120 2.59 -6.63 -23.52
N ALA A 121 3.86 -6.87 -23.86
CA ALA A 121 4.37 -6.68 -25.21
C ALA A 121 3.77 -7.64 -26.24
N VAL A 122 3.43 -8.88 -25.83
CA VAL A 122 2.92 -9.92 -26.75
C VAL A 122 1.39 -9.91 -26.81
N LYS A 123 0.70 -9.63 -25.70
CA LYS A 123 -0.76 -9.78 -25.55
C LYS A 123 -1.52 -8.48 -25.36
N GLY A 124 -0.82 -7.36 -25.19
CA GLY A 124 -1.39 -6.05 -24.89
C GLY A 124 -1.26 -5.66 -23.40
N ASN A 125 -1.20 -4.36 -23.13
CA ASN A 125 -1.13 -3.83 -21.76
C ASN A 125 -2.39 -4.12 -20.95
N ASP A 126 -3.54 -4.20 -21.58
CA ASP A 126 -4.87 -4.46 -21.03
C ASP A 126 -5.12 -5.96 -20.75
N HIS A 127 -4.22 -6.84 -21.21
CA HIS A 127 -4.39 -8.29 -21.03
C HIS A 127 -4.35 -8.70 -19.56
N VAL A 128 -5.41 -9.34 -19.07
CA VAL A 128 -5.44 -9.98 -17.74
C VAL A 128 -4.79 -11.35 -17.83
N SER A 129 -3.64 -11.54 -17.20
CA SER A 129 -2.86 -12.78 -17.23
C SER A 129 -3.17 -13.68 -16.03
N PRO A 130 -3.77 -14.88 -16.23
CA PRO A 130 -3.97 -15.85 -15.14
C PRO A 130 -2.65 -16.25 -14.47
N LEU A 131 -1.56 -16.32 -15.24
CA LEU A 131 -0.23 -16.62 -14.71
C LEU A 131 0.24 -15.54 -13.72
N MET A 132 0.10 -14.26 -14.07
CA MET A 132 0.46 -13.16 -13.16
C MET A 132 -0.40 -13.17 -11.89
N VAL A 133 -1.70 -13.42 -12.00
CA VAL A 133 -2.60 -13.56 -10.85
C VAL A 133 -2.14 -14.70 -9.94
N LYS A 134 -1.86 -15.89 -10.51
CA LYS A 134 -1.38 -17.06 -9.75
C LYS A 134 -0.03 -16.81 -9.06
N LEU A 135 0.92 -16.17 -9.74
CA LEU A 135 2.23 -15.83 -9.16
C LEU A 135 2.12 -14.83 -8.03
N ASN A 136 1.20 -13.86 -8.13
CA ASN A 136 1.03 -12.83 -7.12
C ASN A 136 0.25 -13.32 -5.89
N PHE A 137 -0.86 -14.02 -6.08
CA PHE A 137 -1.79 -14.37 -4.99
C PHE A 137 -1.81 -15.86 -4.62
N GLY A 138 -1.35 -16.75 -5.48
CA GLY A 138 -1.55 -18.20 -5.35
C GLY A 138 -0.89 -18.83 -4.12
N SER A 139 -0.05 -18.10 -3.40
CA SER A 139 0.62 -18.58 -2.18
C SER A 139 0.12 -17.90 -0.89
N TYR A 140 -0.72 -16.88 -0.98
CA TYR A 140 -1.03 -16.01 0.16
C TYR A 140 -1.82 -16.73 1.28
N CYS A 141 -2.64 -17.69 0.94
CA CYS A 141 -3.38 -18.48 1.93
C CYS A 141 -2.66 -19.75 2.40
N LYS A 142 -1.43 -20.03 1.94
CA LYS A 142 -0.74 -21.32 2.26
C LYS A 142 -0.52 -21.57 3.76
N ARG A 143 -0.43 -20.51 4.57
CA ARG A 143 -0.24 -20.60 6.03
C ARG A 143 -1.54 -20.38 6.80
N ILE A 144 -2.68 -20.33 6.14
CA ILE A 144 -3.99 -20.18 6.76
C ILE A 144 -4.70 -21.54 6.67
N PRO A 145 -4.77 -22.29 7.78
CA PRO A 145 -5.52 -23.55 7.79
C PRO A 145 -6.99 -23.29 7.42
N ASP A 146 -7.57 -24.16 6.62
CA ASP A 146 -8.99 -24.14 6.24
C ASP A 146 -9.48 -22.78 5.74
N ALA A 147 -8.66 -22.08 4.92
CA ALA A 147 -9.01 -20.82 4.34
C ALA A 147 -10.32 -20.90 3.53
N ALA A 148 -11.39 -20.32 4.06
CA ALA A 148 -12.72 -20.35 3.44
C ALA A 148 -12.82 -19.47 2.17
N SER A 149 -11.82 -18.65 1.89
CA SER A 149 -11.74 -17.76 0.73
C SER A 149 -10.29 -17.64 0.24
N PRO A 150 -10.06 -17.46 -1.07
CA PRO A 150 -8.73 -17.10 -1.60
C PRO A 150 -8.23 -15.74 -1.09
N ASN A 151 -9.08 -14.92 -0.49
CA ASN A 151 -8.77 -13.63 0.10
C ASN A 151 -8.69 -13.67 1.65
N ALA A 152 -8.71 -14.85 2.28
CA ALA A 152 -8.59 -15.00 3.73
C ALA A 152 -7.32 -14.34 4.31
N TRP A 153 -6.27 -14.17 3.51
CA TRP A 153 -5.03 -13.50 3.89
C TRP A 153 -5.19 -12.01 4.21
N LEU A 154 -6.33 -11.39 3.86
CA LEU A 154 -6.58 -9.97 4.11
C LEU A 154 -6.81 -9.67 5.59
N SER A 155 -7.66 -10.44 6.27
CA SER A 155 -8.04 -10.21 7.67
C SER A 155 -8.44 -11.51 8.35
N ARG A 156 -8.32 -11.56 9.69
CA ARG A 156 -8.92 -12.60 10.54
C ARG A 156 -10.43 -12.43 10.69
N ASP A 157 -10.94 -11.23 10.46
CA ASP A 157 -12.39 -10.97 10.47
C ASP A 157 -13.04 -11.57 9.22
N ALA A 158 -13.76 -12.67 9.43
CA ALA A 158 -14.43 -13.38 8.35
C ALA A 158 -15.52 -12.55 7.64
N GLN A 159 -16.10 -11.55 8.32
CA GLN A 159 -17.09 -10.67 7.69
C GLN A 159 -16.40 -9.72 6.70
N VAL A 160 -15.27 -9.13 7.08
CA VAL A 160 -14.44 -8.29 6.19
C VAL A 160 -14.05 -9.06 4.92
N VAL A 161 -13.67 -10.33 5.06
CA VAL A 161 -13.31 -11.17 3.90
C VAL A 161 -14.53 -11.44 3.02
N ARG A 162 -15.69 -11.77 3.60
CA ARG A 162 -16.93 -11.97 2.82
C ARG A 162 -17.36 -10.72 2.08
N ASP A 163 -17.30 -9.56 2.73
CA ASP A 163 -17.67 -8.27 2.14
C ASP A 163 -16.73 -7.94 0.97
N TYR A 164 -15.43 -8.19 1.13
CA TYR A 164 -14.44 -8.04 0.05
C TYR A 164 -14.76 -8.97 -1.13
N ASP A 165 -15.07 -10.25 -0.89
CA ASP A 165 -15.38 -11.24 -1.92
C ASP A 165 -16.67 -10.90 -2.68
N ALA A 166 -17.63 -10.27 -2.03
CA ALA A 166 -18.90 -9.85 -2.62
C ALA A 166 -18.80 -8.54 -3.41
N ASP A 167 -17.77 -7.73 -3.15
CA ASP A 167 -17.62 -6.40 -3.73
C ASP A 167 -16.91 -6.45 -5.09
N LYS A 168 -17.64 -6.05 -6.15
CA LYS A 168 -17.09 -5.98 -7.52
C LYS A 168 -15.96 -4.96 -7.66
N LEU A 169 -15.90 -3.95 -6.79
CA LEU A 169 -14.82 -2.95 -6.75
C LEU A 169 -13.55 -3.49 -6.06
N CYS A 170 -13.59 -4.73 -5.53
CA CYS A 170 -12.46 -5.40 -4.88
C CYS A 170 -12.01 -6.67 -5.62
N THR A 171 -12.87 -7.28 -6.45
CA THR A 171 -12.62 -8.59 -7.05
C THR A 171 -12.14 -8.57 -8.50
N PHE A 172 -11.83 -7.39 -9.04
CA PHE A 172 -11.20 -7.27 -10.35
C PHE A 172 -9.73 -7.78 -10.35
N ARG A 173 -9.14 -7.89 -11.53
CA ARG A 173 -7.76 -8.36 -11.69
C ARG A 173 -6.93 -7.33 -12.42
N PHE A 174 -5.68 -7.19 -12.01
CA PHE A 174 -4.73 -6.32 -12.70
C PHE A 174 -4.36 -6.86 -14.07
N THR A 175 -4.21 -5.94 -15.01
CA THR A 175 -3.67 -6.22 -16.34
C THR A 175 -2.16 -6.43 -16.30
N ALA A 176 -1.59 -7.00 -17.37
CA ALA A 176 -0.14 -7.20 -17.50
C ALA A 176 0.63 -5.87 -17.43
N GLY A 177 0.11 -4.82 -18.06
CA GLY A 177 0.67 -3.47 -17.98
C GLY A 177 0.70 -2.94 -16.55
N THR A 178 -0.39 -3.12 -15.81
CA THR A 178 -0.49 -2.70 -14.41
C THR A 178 0.47 -3.46 -13.48
N TYR A 179 0.59 -4.78 -13.65
CA TYR A 179 1.60 -5.56 -12.90
C TYR A 179 3.02 -5.08 -13.19
N ARG A 180 3.35 -4.78 -14.46
CA ARG A 180 4.65 -4.22 -14.84
C ARG A 180 4.93 -2.91 -14.11
N GLU A 181 3.98 -1.98 -14.09
CA GLU A 181 4.11 -0.67 -13.46
C GLU A 181 4.21 -0.76 -11.93
N MET A 182 3.36 -1.58 -11.30
CA MET A 182 3.38 -1.83 -9.85
C MET A 182 4.71 -2.44 -9.40
N LEU A 183 5.16 -3.49 -10.09
CA LEU A 183 6.44 -4.15 -9.75
C LEU A 183 7.64 -3.26 -10.05
N ALA A 184 7.57 -2.38 -11.05
CA ALA A 184 8.59 -1.37 -11.30
C ALA A 184 8.68 -0.37 -10.13
N THR A 185 7.54 0.06 -9.58
CA THR A 185 7.48 0.92 -8.39
C THR A 185 8.08 0.20 -7.18
N LEU A 186 7.67 -1.04 -6.91
CA LEU A 186 8.22 -1.83 -5.80
C LEU A 186 9.74 -2.03 -5.94
N ASN A 187 10.23 -2.35 -7.15
CA ASN A 187 11.66 -2.47 -7.41
C ASN A 187 12.42 -1.15 -7.20
N HIS A 188 11.81 -0.02 -7.56
CA HIS A 188 12.41 1.30 -7.35
C HIS A 188 12.60 1.58 -5.87
N VAL A 189 11.53 1.46 -5.07
CA VAL A 189 11.58 1.74 -3.62
C VAL A 189 12.24 0.65 -2.79
N SER A 190 12.65 -0.45 -3.40
CA SER A 190 13.43 -1.52 -2.77
C SER A 190 14.96 -1.35 -2.90
N ARG A 191 15.42 -0.28 -3.56
CA ARG A 191 16.85 0.00 -3.73
C ARG A 191 17.41 0.70 -2.48
N LYS A 192 18.68 0.48 -2.23
CA LYS A 192 19.43 1.20 -1.18
C LYS A 192 19.37 2.72 -1.39
N SER A 193 19.52 3.15 -2.67
CA SER A 193 19.44 4.56 -3.06
C SER A 193 18.12 5.24 -2.68
N TRP A 194 16.99 4.51 -2.73
CA TRP A 194 15.72 5.02 -2.25
C TRP A 194 15.77 5.35 -0.74
N ALA A 195 16.27 4.44 0.09
CA ALA A 195 16.37 4.67 1.53
C ALA A 195 17.33 5.83 1.85
N GLU A 196 18.42 5.95 1.08
CA GLU A 196 19.40 7.03 1.20
C GLU A 196 18.83 8.41 0.83
N SER A 197 17.81 8.47 -0.04
CA SER A 197 17.17 9.72 -0.47
C SER A 197 16.11 10.25 0.52
N ILE A 198 15.62 9.41 1.44
CA ILE A 198 14.62 9.84 2.43
C ILE A 198 15.23 10.86 3.40
N ALA A 199 14.48 11.94 3.67
CA ALA A 199 14.87 12.98 4.63
C ALA A 199 15.12 12.34 6.01
N LYS A 200 16.26 12.69 6.64
CA LYS A 200 16.73 11.99 7.84
C LYS A 200 15.97 12.36 9.10
N ASP A 201 15.26 13.45 9.05
CA ASP A 201 14.41 14.00 10.12
C ASP A 201 12.91 13.72 9.89
N LEU A 202 12.54 13.07 8.79
CA LEU A 202 11.16 12.65 8.56
C LEU A 202 10.79 11.52 9.53
N PRO A 203 9.76 11.69 10.39
CA PRO A 203 9.22 10.61 11.20
C PRO A 203 8.61 9.52 10.31
N VAL A 204 9.01 8.27 10.52
CA VAL A 204 8.51 7.12 9.74
C VAL A 204 8.03 6.01 10.67
N LEU A 205 6.77 5.62 10.51
CA LEU A 205 6.17 4.46 11.17
C LEU A 205 5.94 3.35 10.16
N LEU A 206 6.43 2.15 10.44
CA LEU A 206 6.07 0.93 9.72
C LEU A 206 5.16 0.07 10.58
N ILE A 207 4.03 -0.37 10.03
CA ILE A 207 3.10 -1.29 10.70
C ILE A 207 2.78 -2.48 9.80
N ALA A 208 2.70 -3.68 10.36
CA ALA A 208 2.29 -4.88 9.64
C ALA A 208 1.82 -5.99 10.58
N GLY A 209 1.10 -6.97 10.05
CA GLY A 209 0.85 -8.23 10.75
C GLY A 209 1.98 -9.24 10.50
N ASP A 210 2.26 -10.09 11.48
CA ASP A 210 3.23 -11.19 11.29
C ASP A 210 2.64 -12.39 10.54
N ALA A 211 1.32 -12.41 10.32
CA ALA A 211 0.65 -13.36 9.45
C ALA A 211 0.39 -12.80 8.02
N ASP A 212 0.91 -11.60 7.69
CA ASP A 212 0.78 -10.98 6.37
C ASP A 212 1.79 -11.57 5.36
N PRO A 213 1.31 -12.30 4.30
CA PRO A 213 2.19 -12.87 3.28
C PRO A 213 2.86 -11.79 2.40
N VAL A 214 2.26 -10.61 2.22
CA VAL A 214 2.81 -9.51 1.41
C VAL A 214 4.10 -8.99 2.02
N GLY A 215 4.10 -8.79 3.33
CA GLY A 215 5.26 -8.40 4.12
C GLY A 215 6.22 -9.56 4.43
N SER A 216 6.06 -10.72 3.76
CA SER A 216 6.82 -11.93 4.05
C SER A 216 6.78 -12.29 5.54
N TYR A 217 5.59 -12.21 6.13
CA TYR A 217 5.35 -12.52 7.54
C TYR A 217 6.19 -11.64 8.49
N GLY A 218 6.24 -10.35 8.19
CA GLY A 218 6.99 -9.33 8.92
C GLY A 218 8.47 -9.18 8.51
N ALA A 219 9.07 -10.18 7.88
CA ALA A 219 10.49 -10.13 7.50
C ALA A 219 10.81 -9.03 6.47
N GLY A 220 9.95 -8.88 5.45
CA GLY A 220 10.09 -7.84 4.42
C GLY A 220 9.95 -6.43 5.01
N VAL A 221 9.02 -6.24 5.95
CA VAL A 221 8.81 -4.95 6.63
C VAL A 221 10.01 -4.59 7.48
N ARG A 222 10.55 -5.54 8.27
CA ARG A 222 11.80 -5.34 9.04
C ARG A 222 12.99 -5.04 8.15
N THR A 223 13.05 -5.60 6.94
CA THR A 223 14.10 -5.26 5.97
C THR A 223 13.99 -3.80 5.52
N VAL A 224 12.77 -3.32 5.22
CA VAL A 224 12.57 -1.90 4.86
C VAL A 224 12.92 -0.98 6.02
N TRP A 225 12.52 -1.35 7.24
CA TRP A 225 12.89 -0.63 8.46
C TRP A 225 14.41 -0.55 8.63
N ALA A 226 15.11 -1.67 8.50
CA ALA A 226 16.57 -1.70 8.58
C ALA A 226 17.25 -0.88 7.47
N MET A 227 16.70 -0.86 6.24
CA MET A 227 17.22 -0.03 5.15
C MET A 227 17.15 1.45 5.49
N LEU A 228 16.05 1.93 6.05
CA LEU A 228 15.87 3.32 6.48
C LEU A 228 16.81 3.68 7.65
N GLY A 229 16.91 2.81 8.66
CA GLY A 229 17.82 3.01 9.78
C GLY A 229 19.29 3.06 9.35
N ASN A 230 19.72 2.14 8.47
CA ASN A 230 21.08 2.13 7.90
C ASN A 230 21.35 3.36 7.02
N ALA A 231 20.32 3.96 6.44
CA ALA A 231 20.42 5.20 5.68
C ALA A 231 20.44 6.45 6.58
N GLY A 232 20.26 6.29 7.90
CA GLY A 232 20.36 7.38 8.87
C GLY A 232 19.06 8.12 9.16
N VAL A 233 17.90 7.55 8.85
CA VAL A 233 16.59 8.09 9.32
C VAL A 233 16.57 7.99 10.83
N LYS A 234 16.32 9.12 11.52
CA LYS A 234 16.51 9.25 12.97
C LYS A 234 15.27 8.82 13.77
N ASP A 235 14.11 9.20 13.27
CA ASP A 235 12.81 8.94 13.90
C ASP A 235 12.11 7.81 13.14
N LEU A 236 12.31 6.58 13.62
CA LEU A 236 11.96 5.38 12.87
C LEU A 236 11.38 4.29 13.78
N THR A 237 10.09 4.09 13.69
CA THR A 237 9.33 3.11 14.49
C THR A 237 8.86 1.94 13.62
N CYS A 238 8.88 0.73 14.17
CA CYS A 238 8.33 -0.46 13.51
C CYS A 238 7.51 -1.28 14.51
N GLN A 239 6.19 -1.41 14.26
CA GLN A 239 5.27 -2.20 15.06
C GLN A 239 4.74 -3.39 14.24
N ILE A 240 4.93 -4.59 14.75
CA ILE A 240 4.41 -5.83 14.16
C ILE A 240 3.35 -6.41 15.10
N TYR A 241 2.15 -6.65 14.58
CA TYR A 241 1.01 -7.18 15.33
C TYR A 241 0.94 -8.70 15.20
N GLU A 242 0.95 -9.39 16.34
CA GLU A 242 0.92 -10.84 16.40
C GLU A 242 -0.40 -11.41 15.85
N GLY A 243 -0.30 -12.41 14.99
CA GLY A 243 -1.43 -13.08 14.33
C GLY A 243 -2.19 -12.21 13.34
N ALA A 244 -1.95 -10.91 13.28
CA ALA A 244 -2.65 -10.03 12.35
C ALA A 244 -2.23 -10.30 10.89
N ARG A 245 -3.21 -10.20 9.99
CA ARG A 245 -3.02 -10.38 8.55
C ARG A 245 -2.75 -9.04 7.86
N HIS A 246 -3.09 -8.93 6.60
CA HIS A 246 -2.66 -7.83 5.74
C HIS A 246 -3.33 -6.48 6.03
N GLU A 247 -4.66 -6.45 6.15
CA GLU A 247 -5.43 -5.22 6.31
C GLU A 247 -5.59 -4.86 7.79
N LEU A 248 -4.57 -4.29 8.43
CA LEU A 248 -4.59 -3.92 9.85
C LEU A 248 -5.78 -3.02 10.22
N HIS A 249 -6.20 -2.13 9.31
CA HIS A 249 -7.35 -1.25 9.49
C HIS A 249 -8.72 -1.97 9.44
N ASN A 250 -8.72 -3.22 9.00
CA ASN A 250 -9.89 -4.11 8.94
C ASN A 250 -9.70 -5.38 9.76
N GLU A 251 -8.67 -5.45 10.62
CA GLU A 251 -8.40 -6.60 11.46
C GLU A 251 -9.32 -6.68 12.68
N THR A 252 -9.38 -7.83 13.32
CA THR A 252 -10.16 -8.04 14.56
C THR A 252 -9.70 -7.14 15.70
N ASN A 253 -8.42 -6.78 15.71
CA ASN A 253 -7.82 -5.84 16.66
C ASN A 253 -7.55 -4.45 16.06
N ARG A 254 -8.34 -4.01 15.06
CA ARG A 254 -8.15 -2.69 14.41
C ARG A 254 -8.17 -1.52 15.38
N GLN A 255 -8.93 -1.62 16.49
CA GLN A 255 -8.96 -0.55 17.49
C GLN A 255 -7.59 -0.34 18.12
N GLU A 256 -6.89 -1.41 18.50
CA GLU A 256 -5.52 -1.36 19.01
C GLU A 256 -4.58 -0.68 18.01
N VAL A 257 -4.73 -1.00 16.72
CA VAL A 257 -3.94 -0.38 15.64
C VAL A 257 -4.21 1.11 15.53
N PHE A 258 -5.49 1.51 15.58
CA PHE A 258 -5.89 2.91 15.48
C PHE A 258 -5.37 3.72 16.68
N ASP A 259 -5.51 3.20 17.89
CA ASP A 259 -5.05 3.85 19.13
C ASP A 259 -3.52 4.01 19.13
N TYR A 260 -2.80 2.97 18.69
CA TYR A 260 -1.34 3.01 18.58
C TYR A 260 -0.88 4.07 17.58
N VAL A 261 -1.47 4.10 16.38
CA VAL A 261 -1.13 5.08 15.35
C VAL A 261 -1.52 6.49 15.79
N LEU A 262 -2.65 6.68 16.46
CA LEU A 262 -3.05 7.98 17.03
C LEU A 262 -2.02 8.48 18.06
N THR A 263 -1.60 7.60 18.98
CA THR A 263 -0.57 7.93 19.97
C THR A 263 0.73 8.33 19.27
N TRP A 264 1.17 7.53 18.30
CA TRP A 264 2.37 7.84 17.53
C TRP A 264 2.27 9.18 16.80
N ILE A 265 1.12 9.49 16.18
CA ILE A 265 0.89 10.80 15.53
C ILE A 265 1.05 11.94 16.54
N ASN A 266 0.40 11.84 17.70
CA ASN A 266 0.43 12.89 18.73
C ASN A 266 1.82 13.11 19.33
N ASP A 267 2.68 12.07 19.33
CA ASP A 267 4.05 12.18 19.85
C ASP A 267 5.03 12.81 18.84
N HIS A 268 4.67 12.88 17.54
CA HIS A 268 5.58 13.26 16.45
C HIS A 268 5.11 14.46 15.63
N ILE A 269 3.86 14.90 15.83
CA ILE A 269 3.24 16.00 15.09
C ILE A 269 2.62 17.00 16.08
#